data_351cc0281250e434beaad5defab617d5
#
_entry.id   351cc0281250e434beaad5defab617d5
#
_cell.length_a   1.000
_cell.length_b   1.000
_cell.length_c   1.000
_cell.angle_alpha   90.00
_cell.angle_beta   90.00
_cell.angle_gamma   90.00
#
_symmetry.space_group_name_H-M   'P 1'
#
loop_
_entity.id
_entity.type
_entity.pdbx_description
1 polymer ?
#
loop_
_entity_poly.entity_id
_entity_poly.type
_entity_poly.pdbx_seq_one_letter_code
_entity_poly.pdbx_strand_id
1 'polypeptide(L)'
;MDLENIFRDVKLSKTEMTVLRFIQNDPEQCVREGIRAVAEHCYSNPSSLVRLAKKLKFSGWLELVYFIKFNITMPKLDVTNDIDYMSIQPVERITPLLESLQHHRILIHGSGFSQLIAQYIYNKFLVTGVNASLALWPDYEILEQKNAAKFDSIWIISKSGRSSSALNWVKALEGKEINLVCFTGDYQSPLAQAADTAFIIHDPQKFDDDIYWSNPFFGYCILGFERLLKMWFAQTGIPGGGA
;
A
#
# COMPACT_ATOMS: atom_id res chain seq x y z
N MET A 1 10.19 1.12 -18.07
CA MET A 1 11.19 0.73 -17.04
C MET A 1 12.44 1.57 -17.24
N ASP A 2 12.97 2.18 -16.22
CA ASP A 2 14.23 2.93 -16.28
C ASP A 2 15.38 2.03 -15.81
N LEU A 3 16.11 1.47 -16.78
CA LEU A 3 17.23 0.54 -16.54
C LEU A 3 18.39 1.22 -15.81
N GLU A 4 18.60 2.53 -16.06
CA GLU A 4 19.69 3.28 -15.45
C GLU A 4 19.43 3.48 -13.95
N ASN A 5 18.17 3.65 -13.58
CA ASN A 5 17.80 3.78 -12.17
C ASN A 5 17.82 2.44 -11.43
N ILE A 6 17.42 1.34 -12.08
CA ILE A 6 17.42 0.00 -11.46
C ILE A 6 18.85 -0.48 -11.20
N PHE A 7 19.78 -0.21 -12.12
CA PHE A 7 21.16 -0.66 -12.03
C PHE A 7 22.15 0.47 -11.72
N ARG A 8 21.69 1.55 -11.08
CA ARG A 8 22.46 2.77 -10.78
C ARG A 8 23.77 2.51 -10.03
N ASP A 9 23.80 1.46 -9.18
CA ASP A 9 24.96 1.11 -8.37
C ASP A 9 26.02 0.30 -9.15
N VAL A 10 25.77 -0.01 -10.43
CA VAL A 10 26.66 -0.80 -11.28
C VAL A 10 27.09 0.01 -12.49
N LYS A 11 28.39 0.28 -12.64
CA LYS A 11 28.91 0.97 -13.81
C LYS A 11 28.78 0.08 -15.05
N LEU A 12 27.88 0.44 -15.96
CA LEU A 12 27.60 -0.27 -17.21
C LEU A 12 28.35 0.37 -18.39
N SER A 13 28.90 -0.45 -19.27
CA SER A 13 29.44 -0.03 -20.56
C SER A 13 28.33 0.23 -21.57
N LYS A 14 28.64 0.93 -22.68
CA LYS A 14 27.67 1.18 -23.76
C LYS A 14 27.11 -0.12 -24.33
N THR A 15 27.97 -1.13 -24.54
CA THR A 15 27.53 -2.44 -25.05
C THR A 15 26.61 -3.15 -24.07
N GLU A 16 26.95 -3.16 -22.77
CA GLU A 16 26.08 -3.76 -21.73
C GLU A 16 24.72 -3.09 -21.69
N MET A 17 24.67 -1.78 -21.81
CA MET A 17 23.41 -1.01 -21.86
C MET A 17 22.61 -1.31 -23.13
N THR A 18 23.28 -1.51 -24.28
CA THR A 18 22.63 -1.94 -25.53
C THR A 18 21.94 -3.30 -25.35
N VAL A 19 22.60 -4.26 -24.70
CA VAL A 19 22.03 -5.58 -24.42
C VAL A 19 20.80 -5.44 -23.50
N LEU A 20 20.88 -4.65 -22.43
CA LEU A 20 19.76 -4.45 -21.52
C LEU A 20 18.55 -3.80 -22.21
N ARG A 21 18.79 -2.80 -23.07
CA ARG A 21 17.73 -2.17 -23.88
C ARG A 21 17.12 -3.14 -24.89
N PHE A 22 17.93 -4.01 -25.50
CA PHE A 22 17.43 -5.05 -26.42
C PHE A 22 16.48 -6.00 -25.69
N ILE A 23 16.85 -6.48 -24.49
CA ILE A 23 15.98 -7.31 -23.66
C ILE A 23 14.71 -6.55 -23.28
N GLN A 24 14.84 -5.26 -22.95
CA GLN A 24 13.69 -4.43 -22.55
C GLN A 24 12.69 -4.25 -23.68
N ASN A 25 13.13 -4.15 -24.92
CA ASN A 25 12.26 -3.95 -26.07
C ASN A 25 11.39 -5.19 -26.39
N ASP A 26 11.98 -6.38 -26.35
CA ASP A 26 11.26 -7.62 -26.55
C ASP A 26 11.88 -8.78 -25.74
N PRO A 27 11.52 -8.91 -24.45
CA PRO A 27 12.01 -9.99 -23.61
C PRO A 27 11.49 -11.36 -24.03
N GLU A 28 10.30 -11.44 -24.67
CA GLU A 28 9.74 -12.69 -25.18
C GLU A 28 10.59 -13.25 -26.32
N GLN A 29 11.04 -12.38 -27.24
CA GLN A 29 11.96 -12.75 -28.29
C GLN A 29 13.28 -13.27 -27.67
N CYS A 30 13.81 -12.59 -26.66
CA CYS A 30 15.05 -13.00 -25.98
C CYS A 30 14.94 -14.38 -25.33
N VAL A 31 13.76 -14.73 -24.78
CA VAL A 31 13.51 -16.08 -24.23
C VAL A 31 13.42 -17.11 -25.34
N ARG A 32 12.70 -16.81 -26.43
CA ARG A 32 12.46 -17.73 -27.55
C ARG A 32 13.72 -18.03 -28.36
N GLU A 33 14.49 -17.01 -28.70
CA GLU A 33 15.68 -17.14 -29.55
C GLU A 33 16.93 -17.56 -28.78
N GLY A 34 16.96 -17.25 -27.49
CA GLY A 34 18.04 -17.62 -26.58
C GLY A 34 19.29 -16.73 -26.70
N ILE A 35 20.25 -16.99 -25.81
CA ILE A 35 21.41 -16.12 -25.57
C ILE A 35 22.32 -15.94 -26.82
N ARG A 36 22.38 -16.95 -27.70
CA ARG A 36 23.29 -16.90 -28.90
C ARG A 36 22.77 -15.87 -29.90
N ALA A 37 21.49 -15.93 -30.23
CA ALA A 37 20.85 -14.99 -31.14
C ALA A 37 20.88 -13.57 -30.60
N VAL A 38 20.57 -13.39 -29.32
CA VAL A 38 20.64 -12.06 -28.68
C VAL A 38 22.07 -11.49 -28.68
N ALA A 39 23.06 -12.32 -28.46
CA ALA A 39 24.46 -11.89 -28.53
C ALA A 39 24.83 -11.42 -29.94
N GLU A 40 24.38 -12.11 -30.98
CA GLU A 40 24.57 -11.72 -32.37
C GLU A 40 23.87 -10.40 -32.70
N HIS A 41 22.62 -10.24 -32.35
CA HIS A 41 21.85 -8.97 -32.50
C HIS A 41 22.49 -7.78 -31.81
N CYS A 42 23.15 -8.01 -30.67
CA CYS A 42 23.84 -6.97 -29.92
C CYS A 42 25.32 -6.80 -30.26
N TYR A 43 25.80 -7.43 -31.35
CA TYR A 43 27.25 -7.43 -31.75
C TYR A 43 28.16 -7.83 -30.59
N SER A 44 27.78 -8.87 -29.85
CA SER A 44 28.44 -9.33 -28.63
C SER A 44 28.66 -10.86 -28.70
N ASN A 45 29.05 -11.48 -27.62
CA ASN A 45 29.15 -12.91 -27.51
C ASN A 45 28.40 -13.45 -26.27
N PRO A 46 27.95 -14.71 -26.28
CA PRO A 46 27.19 -15.30 -25.19
C PRO A 46 27.87 -15.20 -23.82
N SER A 47 29.21 -15.37 -23.79
CA SER A 47 29.96 -15.27 -22.53
C SER A 47 29.92 -13.87 -21.91
N SER A 48 29.87 -12.84 -22.75
CA SER A 48 29.73 -11.46 -22.28
C SER A 48 28.34 -11.20 -21.66
N LEU A 49 27.28 -11.78 -22.25
CA LEU A 49 25.93 -11.67 -21.72
C LEU A 49 25.79 -12.41 -20.38
N VAL A 50 26.43 -13.58 -20.23
CA VAL A 50 26.47 -14.29 -18.93
C VAL A 50 27.24 -13.47 -17.88
N ARG A 51 28.38 -12.86 -18.28
CA ARG A 51 29.15 -11.98 -17.38
C ARG A 51 28.33 -10.75 -16.97
N LEU A 52 27.58 -10.16 -17.89
CA LEU A 52 26.69 -9.07 -17.59
C LEU A 52 25.62 -9.48 -16.54
N ALA A 53 24.97 -10.64 -16.74
CA ALA A 53 24.01 -11.14 -15.78
C ALA A 53 24.62 -11.32 -14.38
N LYS A 54 25.81 -11.93 -14.30
CA LYS A 54 26.53 -12.11 -13.03
C LYS A 54 26.99 -10.79 -12.41
N LYS A 55 27.44 -9.83 -13.23
CA LYS A 55 27.81 -8.48 -12.79
C LYS A 55 26.62 -7.77 -12.14
N LEU A 56 25.41 -8.02 -12.64
CA LEU A 56 24.14 -7.52 -12.11
C LEU A 56 23.57 -8.40 -10.98
N LYS A 57 24.36 -9.36 -10.47
CA LYS A 57 24.02 -10.27 -9.35
C LYS A 57 22.92 -11.29 -9.67
N PHE A 58 22.69 -11.60 -10.94
CA PHE A 58 21.84 -12.72 -11.35
C PHE A 58 22.65 -14.02 -11.49
N SER A 59 22.01 -15.16 -11.27
CA SER A 59 22.64 -16.48 -11.40
C SER A 59 22.99 -16.81 -12.85
N GLY A 60 22.28 -16.22 -13.82
CA GLY A 60 22.52 -16.43 -15.23
C GLY A 60 21.68 -15.56 -16.16
N TRP A 61 21.87 -15.77 -17.47
CA TRP A 61 21.19 -15.00 -18.51
C TRP A 61 19.66 -15.02 -18.43
N LEU A 62 19.07 -16.22 -18.28
CA LEU A 62 17.63 -16.36 -18.24
C LEU A 62 17.00 -15.63 -17.05
N GLU A 63 17.62 -15.66 -15.89
CA GLU A 63 17.15 -14.94 -14.74
C GLU A 63 17.12 -13.42 -14.97
N LEU A 64 18.17 -12.87 -15.60
CA LEU A 64 18.20 -11.46 -15.99
C LEU A 64 17.08 -11.14 -16.98
N VAL A 65 16.86 -11.97 -18.00
CA VAL A 65 15.79 -11.76 -18.99
C VAL A 65 14.41 -11.80 -18.32
N TYR A 66 14.16 -12.81 -17.47
CA TYR A 66 12.89 -12.91 -16.75
C TYR A 66 12.67 -11.77 -15.75
N PHE A 67 13.72 -11.32 -15.08
CA PHE A 67 13.66 -10.14 -14.21
C PHE A 67 13.22 -8.90 -15.00
N ILE A 68 13.85 -8.64 -16.16
CA ILE A 68 13.49 -7.50 -17.01
C ILE A 68 12.06 -7.66 -17.54
N LYS A 69 11.71 -8.86 -18.05
CA LYS A 69 10.36 -9.19 -18.51
C LYS A 69 9.31 -8.92 -17.43
N PHE A 70 9.52 -9.44 -16.22
CA PHE A 70 8.63 -9.24 -15.10
C PHE A 70 8.42 -7.76 -14.79
N ASN A 71 9.50 -6.99 -14.74
CA ASN A 71 9.44 -5.55 -14.47
C ASN A 71 8.86 -4.70 -15.61
N ILE A 72 8.75 -5.24 -16.83
CA ILE A 72 8.05 -4.58 -17.95
C ILE A 72 6.57 -4.95 -17.95
N THR A 73 6.26 -6.24 -17.71
CA THR A 73 4.89 -6.79 -17.82
C THR A 73 4.05 -6.47 -16.60
N MET A 74 4.68 -6.39 -15.43
CA MET A 74 3.97 -5.86 -14.26
C MET A 74 3.77 -4.37 -14.47
N PRO A 75 2.53 -3.87 -14.41
CA PRO A 75 2.33 -2.45 -14.22
C PRO A 75 3.23 -2.08 -13.05
N LYS A 76 4.14 -1.12 -13.27
CA LYS A 76 4.98 -0.62 -12.19
C LYS A 76 4.05 -0.34 -11.02
N LEU A 77 4.16 -1.13 -9.97
CA LEU A 77 3.82 -0.68 -8.64
C LEU A 77 4.84 0.41 -8.33
N ASP A 78 4.63 1.55 -8.93
CA ASP A 78 5.40 2.74 -8.63
C ASP A 78 4.91 3.17 -7.25
N VAL A 79 5.58 2.63 -6.23
CA VAL A 79 5.37 3.02 -4.83
C VAL A 79 5.71 4.52 -4.66
N THR A 80 6.29 5.14 -5.69
CA THR A 80 6.67 6.55 -5.74
C THR A 80 5.81 7.40 -6.68
N ASN A 81 5.10 6.80 -7.66
CA ASN A 81 4.15 7.50 -8.50
C ASN A 81 2.75 7.02 -8.13
N ASP A 82 1.91 7.94 -7.72
CA ASP A 82 0.49 7.90 -7.50
C ASP A 82 -0.23 6.74 -8.23
N ILE A 83 -0.15 5.53 -7.66
CA ILE A 83 -1.20 4.59 -7.91
C ILE A 83 -2.38 5.21 -7.20
N ASP A 84 -3.34 5.62 -7.99
CA ASP A 84 -4.58 6.25 -7.53
C ASP A 84 -5.50 5.21 -6.86
N TYR A 85 -4.91 4.43 -5.92
CA TYR A 85 -5.65 3.40 -5.16
C TYR A 85 -6.31 3.97 -3.90
N MET A 86 -5.94 5.20 -3.52
CA MET A 86 -6.47 5.84 -2.33
C MET A 86 -6.49 7.35 -2.46
N SER A 87 -7.63 7.96 -2.14
CA SER A 87 -7.75 9.40 -1.90
C SER A 87 -8.13 9.68 -0.44
N ILE A 88 -7.87 10.90 0.01
CA ILE A 88 -8.16 11.35 1.38
C ILE A 88 -9.18 12.49 1.29
N GLN A 89 -10.23 12.37 2.07
CA GLN A 89 -11.34 13.34 2.09
C GLN A 89 -11.68 13.77 3.52
N PRO A 90 -11.76 15.04 3.83
CA PRO A 90 -11.19 16.13 3.04
C PRO A 90 -9.67 16.17 3.16
N VAL A 91 -8.98 16.61 2.11
CA VAL A 91 -7.49 16.55 2.02
C VAL A 91 -6.82 17.37 3.11
N GLU A 92 -7.38 18.49 3.51
CA GLU A 92 -6.87 19.39 4.54
C GLU A 92 -6.82 18.77 5.94
N ARG A 93 -7.55 17.68 6.16
CA ARG A 93 -7.56 16.96 7.45
C ARG A 93 -6.35 16.05 7.66
N ILE A 94 -5.56 15.79 6.62
CA ILE A 94 -4.41 14.87 6.74
C ILE A 94 -3.34 15.39 7.70
N THR A 95 -3.00 16.68 7.63
CA THR A 95 -1.96 17.27 8.51
C THR A 95 -2.39 17.24 9.98
N PRO A 96 -3.59 17.72 10.37
CA PRO A 96 -4.06 17.60 11.75
C PRO A 96 -4.15 16.15 12.23
N LEU A 97 -4.53 15.21 11.35
CA LEU A 97 -4.57 13.79 11.71
C LEU A 97 -3.18 13.26 12.03
N LEU A 98 -2.18 13.54 11.19
CA LEU A 98 -0.80 13.10 11.42
C LEU A 98 -0.22 13.69 12.72
N GLU A 99 -0.47 14.96 13.01
CA GLU A 99 -0.04 15.62 14.26
C GLU A 99 -0.68 14.98 15.49
N SER A 100 -1.93 14.53 15.37
CA SER A 100 -2.68 13.94 16.47
C SER A 100 -2.23 12.52 16.84
N LEU A 101 -1.58 11.77 15.93
CA LEU A 101 -1.26 10.35 16.14
C LEU A 101 -0.41 10.08 17.39
N GLN A 102 0.47 11.00 17.78
CA GLN A 102 1.31 10.83 19.00
C GLN A 102 0.53 11.06 20.30
N HIS A 103 -0.58 11.75 20.24
CA HIS A 103 -1.27 12.26 21.43
C HIS A 103 -2.65 11.61 21.62
N HIS A 104 -3.26 11.13 20.54
CA HIS A 104 -4.58 10.55 20.58
C HIS A 104 -4.58 9.11 21.09
N ARG A 105 -5.60 8.78 21.86
CA ARG A 105 -5.98 7.41 22.21
C ARG A 105 -6.93 6.91 21.15
N ILE A 106 -6.47 5.98 20.34
CA ILE A 106 -7.15 5.53 19.13
C ILE A 106 -7.82 4.19 19.39
N LEU A 107 -9.11 4.07 19.08
CA LEU A 107 -9.79 2.78 19.02
C LEU A 107 -9.97 2.36 17.56
N ILE A 108 -9.58 1.15 17.23
CA ILE A 108 -9.61 0.65 15.85
C ILE A 108 -10.60 -0.50 15.76
N HIS A 109 -11.48 -0.46 14.77
CA HIS A 109 -12.48 -1.49 14.52
C HIS A 109 -12.57 -1.88 13.04
N GLY A 110 -12.82 -3.16 12.80
CA GLY A 110 -13.19 -3.74 11.53
C GLY A 110 -13.87 -5.08 11.77
N SER A 111 -14.79 -5.47 10.90
CA SER A 111 -15.50 -6.75 10.97
C SER A 111 -15.17 -7.64 9.77
N GLY A 112 -15.22 -8.97 9.93
CA GLY A 112 -14.84 -9.91 8.89
C GLY A 112 -13.40 -9.73 8.43
N PHE A 113 -13.14 -9.66 7.13
CA PHE A 113 -11.78 -9.42 6.59
C PHE A 113 -11.22 -8.05 6.98
N SER A 114 -12.06 -7.05 7.21
CA SER A 114 -11.62 -5.73 7.70
C SER A 114 -10.99 -5.82 9.09
N GLN A 115 -11.30 -6.84 9.89
CA GLN A 115 -10.67 -7.06 11.19
C GLN A 115 -9.17 -7.35 11.07
N LEU A 116 -8.76 -8.04 10.00
CA LEU A 116 -7.34 -8.33 9.74
C LEU A 116 -6.57 -7.03 9.47
N ILE A 117 -7.19 -6.09 8.77
CA ILE A 117 -6.60 -4.76 8.51
C ILE A 117 -6.55 -3.94 9.80
N ALA A 118 -7.62 -3.94 10.57
CA ALA A 118 -7.66 -3.29 11.89
C ALA A 118 -6.54 -3.82 12.82
N GLN A 119 -6.34 -5.14 12.86
CA GLN A 119 -5.27 -5.79 13.59
C GLN A 119 -3.88 -5.36 13.07
N TYR A 120 -3.69 -5.27 11.75
CA TYR A 120 -2.44 -4.81 11.16
C TYR A 120 -2.12 -3.38 11.59
N ILE A 121 -3.08 -2.46 11.45
CA ILE A 121 -2.95 -1.05 11.86
C ILE A 121 -2.62 -0.96 13.36
N TYR A 122 -3.34 -1.69 14.20
CA TYR A 122 -3.09 -1.75 15.64
C TYR A 122 -1.66 -2.20 15.95
N ASN A 123 -1.19 -3.29 15.34
CA ASN A 123 0.17 -3.79 15.57
C ASN A 123 1.24 -2.78 15.14
N LYS A 124 1.04 -2.08 14.03
CA LYS A 124 1.95 -1.04 13.56
C LYS A 124 1.97 0.17 14.50
N PHE A 125 0.82 0.60 14.98
CA PHE A 125 0.72 1.66 15.97
C PHE A 125 1.41 1.27 17.27
N LEU A 126 1.24 0.04 17.73
CA LEU A 126 1.88 -0.46 18.94
C LEU A 126 3.42 -0.36 18.85
N VAL A 127 4.01 -0.80 17.74
CA VAL A 127 5.48 -0.75 17.56
C VAL A 127 6.01 0.65 17.29
N THR A 128 5.17 1.58 16.83
CA THR A 128 5.55 2.99 16.62
C THR A 128 5.26 3.88 17.81
N GLY A 129 4.74 3.33 18.91
CA GLY A 129 4.45 4.05 20.16
C GLY A 129 3.14 4.86 20.15
N VAL A 130 2.29 4.68 19.13
CA VAL A 130 0.95 5.29 19.10
C VAL A 130 0.03 4.56 20.08
N ASN A 131 -0.70 5.32 20.91
CA ASN A 131 -1.63 4.76 21.88
C ASN A 131 -2.90 4.25 21.18
N ALA A 132 -2.95 2.97 20.88
CA ALA A 132 -4.05 2.33 20.17
C ALA A 132 -4.65 1.16 20.96
N SER A 133 -5.94 0.92 20.74
CA SER A 133 -6.70 -0.23 21.21
C SER A 133 -7.46 -0.85 20.05
N LEU A 134 -7.67 -2.16 20.10
CA LEU A 134 -8.41 -2.89 19.08
C LEU A 134 -9.75 -3.37 19.62
N ALA A 135 -10.85 -3.00 18.97
CA ALA A 135 -12.17 -3.53 19.22
C ALA A 135 -12.40 -4.77 18.35
N LEU A 136 -12.32 -5.95 18.94
CA LEU A 136 -12.52 -7.23 18.25
C LEU A 136 -14.01 -7.55 18.01
N TRP A 137 -14.88 -6.97 18.79
CA TRP A 137 -16.33 -7.13 18.73
C TRP A 137 -16.97 -5.85 18.23
N PRO A 138 -18.13 -5.88 17.58
CA PRO A 138 -18.89 -4.68 17.24
C PRO A 138 -19.53 -4.06 18.50
N ASP A 139 -18.69 -3.90 19.52
CA ASP A 139 -19.14 -3.44 20.85
C ASP A 139 -19.00 -1.92 20.94
N TYR A 140 -19.88 -1.24 20.16
CA TYR A 140 -20.04 0.22 20.22
C TYR A 140 -20.53 0.70 21.59
N GLU A 141 -21.05 -0.18 22.44
CA GLU A 141 -21.43 0.13 23.83
C GLU A 141 -20.20 0.55 24.65
N ILE A 142 -18.98 0.21 24.22
CA ILE A 142 -17.73 0.72 24.82
C ILE A 142 -17.66 2.25 24.81
N LEU A 143 -18.40 2.90 23.89
CA LEU A 143 -18.48 4.37 23.80
C LEU A 143 -19.57 4.96 24.70
N GLU A 144 -20.34 4.15 25.40
CA GLU A 144 -21.34 4.68 26.31
C GLU A 144 -20.74 5.23 27.60
N GLN A 145 -21.30 6.36 28.04
CA GLN A 145 -20.98 7.01 29.31
C GLN A 145 -19.47 7.27 29.52
N LYS A 146 -18.90 6.69 30.59
CA LYS A 146 -17.54 6.95 31.05
C LYS A 146 -16.44 6.43 30.12
N ASN A 147 -16.77 5.53 29.21
CA ASN A 147 -15.79 4.96 28.29
C ASN A 147 -15.54 5.84 27.06
N ALA A 148 -16.49 6.67 26.63
CA ALA A 148 -16.29 7.59 25.51
C ALA A 148 -15.09 8.52 25.75
N ALA A 149 -14.93 9.04 26.96
CA ALA A 149 -13.80 9.90 27.34
C ALA A 149 -12.42 9.21 27.31
N LYS A 150 -12.37 7.91 27.06
CA LYS A 150 -11.08 7.16 26.93
C LYS A 150 -10.48 7.23 25.54
N PHE A 151 -11.22 7.67 24.54
CA PHE A 151 -10.77 7.70 23.15
C PHE A 151 -10.93 9.10 22.57
N ASP A 152 -9.91 9.53 21.86
CA ASP A 152 -9.88 10.82 21.16
C ASP A 152 -10.18 10.63 19.66
N SER A 153 -9.99 9.40 19.15
CA SER A 153 -10.25 9.04 17.76
C SER A 153 -10.69 7.59 17.61
N ILE A 154 -11.59 7.33 16.67
CA ILE A 154 -12.02 5.98 16.29
C ILE A 154 -11.75 5.76 14.82
N TRP A 155 -11.13 4.65 14.51
CA TRP A 155 -10.76 4.25 13.16
C TRP A 155 -11.58 3.04 12.75
N ILE A 156 -12.37 3.18 11.69
CA ILE A 156 -13.27 2.12 11.20
C ILE A 156 -12.85 1.69 9.80
N ILE A 157 -12.61 0.39 9.63
CA ILE A 157 -12.34 -0.21 8.34
C ILE A 157 -13.58 -0.95 7.86
N SER A 158 -14.17 -0.50 6.74
CA SER A 158 -15.37 -1.11 6.16
C SER A 158 -15.41 -0.93 4.65
N LYS A 159 -15.31 -2.02 3.88
CA LYS A 159 -15.25 -1.98 2.42
C LYS A 159 -16.40 -1.16 1.82
N SER A 160 -17.64 -1.52 2.10
CA SER A 160 -18.82 -0.80 1.58
C SER A 160 -19.16 0.48 2.36
N GLY A 161 -18.67 0.62 3.60
CA GLY A 161 -19.09 1.69 4.51
C GLY A 161 -20.58 1.67 4.89
N ARG A 162 -21.27 0.54 4.61
CA ARG A 162 -22.73 0.34 4.78
C ARG A 162 -23.06 -0.84 5.67
N SER A 163 -22.06 -1.56 6.19
CA SER A 163 -22.33 -2.69 7.08
C SER A 163 -23.03 -2.23 8.36
N SER A 164 -23.93 -3.06 8.89
CA SER A 164 -24.64 -2.77 10.14
C SER A 164 -23.68 -2.45 11.29
N SER A 165 -22.55 -3.17 11.36
CA SER A 165 -21.51 -2.89 12.34
C SER A 165 -20.97 -1.47 12.20
N ALA A 166 -20.55 -1.05 10.98
CA ALA A 166 -20.02 0.31 10.76
C ALA A 166 -21.05 1.39 11.08
N LEU A 167 -22.32 1.20 10.69
CA LEU A 167 -23.40 2.17 10.94
C LEU A 167 -23.76 2.29 12.43
N ASN A 168 -23.66 1.20 13.18
CA ASN A 168 -23.86 1.24 14.64
C ASN A 168 -22.76 2.06 15.33
N TRP A 169 -21.50 1.96 14.87
CA TRP A 169 -20.42 2.82 15.36
C TRP A 169 -20.67 4.29 15.04
N VAL A 170 -21.08 4.62 13.80
CA VAL A 170 -21.45 6.00 13.42
C VAL A 170 -22.52 6.55 14.35
N LYS A 171 -23.61 5.77 14.57
CA LYS A 171 -24.68 6.18 15.46
C LYS A 171 -24.22 6.37 16.90
N ALA A 172 -23.34 5.49 17.40
CA ALA A 172 -22.82 5.59 18.76
C ALA A 172 -21.91 6.82 18.98
N LEU A 173 -21.38 7.38 17.89
CA LEU A 173 -20.54 8.59 17.90
C LEU A 173 -21.34 9.89 17.82
N GLU A 174 -22.62 9.85 17.46
CA GLU A 174 -23.45 11.04 17.37
C GLU A 174 -23.43 11.86 18.67
N GLY A 175 -23.11 13.15 18.55
CA GLY A 175 -23.04 14.08 19.68
C GLY A 175 -21.81 13.91 20.59
N LYS A 176 -20.81 13.13 20.19
CA LYS A 176 -19.56 12.98 20.93
C LYS A 176 -18.42 13.73 20.23
N GLU A 177 -17.54 14.33 21.01
CA GLU A 177 -16.31 14.98 20.53
C GLU A 177 -15.20 13.95 20.32
N ILE A 178 -15.40 12.99 19.40
CA ILE A 178 -14.47 11.93 19.07
C ILE A 178 -14.25 11.94 17.56
N ASN A 179 -13.02 12.08 17.12
CA ASN A 179 -12.70 12.08 15.68
C ASN A 179 -12.98 10.72 15.04
N LEU A 180 -13.79 10.70 14.00
CA LEU A 180 -14.04 9.49 13.21
C LEU A 180 -13.14 9.47 11.98
N VAL A 181 -12.29 8.44 11.89
CA VAL A 181 -11.47 8.16 10.73
C VAL A 181 -11.96 6.86 10.10
N CYS A 182 -12.05 6.79 8.78
CA CYS A 182 -12.45 5.55 8.14
C CYS A 182 -11.60 5.19 6.91
N PHE A 183 -11.53 3.88 6.63
CA PHE A 183 -11.08 3.33 5.36
C PHE A 183 -12.26 2.64 4.70
N THR A 184 -12.65 3.12 3.52
CA THR A 184 -13.81 2.57 2.79
C THR A 184 -13.61 2.66 1.28
N GLY A 185 -14.28 1.80 0.53
CA GLY A 185 -14.27 1.82 -0.95
C GLY A 185 -15.28 2.79 -1.55
N ASP A 186 -16.21 3.31 -0.76
CA ASP A 186 -17.30 4.16 -1.25
C ASP A 186 -17.35 5.50 -0.53
N TYR A 187 -16.95 6.57 -1.24
CA TYR A 187 -17.04 7.94 -0.75
C TYR A 187 -18.47 8.36 -0.38
N GLN A 188 -19.48 7.85 -1.11
CA GLN A 188 -20.90 8.15 -0.85
C GLN A 188 -21.51 7.26 0.25
N SER A 189 -20.71 6.43 0.91
CA SER A 189 -21.22 5.62 2.02
C SER A 189 -21.57 6.47 3.25
N PRO A 190 -22.56 6.06 4.05
CA PRO A 190 -22.88 6.74 5.30
C PRO A 190 -21.68 6.86 6.24
N LEU A 191 -20.79 5.85 6.26
CA LEU A 191 -19.58 5.88 7.06
C LEU A 191 -18.63 6.99 6.59
N ALA A 192 -18.37 7.10 5.26
CA ALA A 192 -17.49 8.13 4.71
C ALA A 192 -18.06 9.55 4.95
N GLN A 193 -19.37 9.71 4.81
CA GLN A 193 -20.05 10.99 5.00
C GLN A 193 -20.07 11.46 6.47
N ALA A 194 -20.02 10.52 7.41
CA ALA A 194 -19.95 10.81 8.84
C ALA A 194 -18.52 11.02 9.35
N ALA A 195 -17.52 10.59 8.59
CA ALA A 195 -16.12 10.62 9.03
C ALA A 195 -15.52 12.03 8.95
N ASP A 196 -14.73 12.42 9.96
CA ASP A 196 -13.90 13.62 9.93
C ASP A 196 -12.76 13.49 8.91
N THR A 197 -12.26 12.27 8.71
CA THR A 197 -11.26 11.93 7.70
C THR A 197 -11.58 10.57 7.10
N ALA A 198 -11.81 10.52 5.79
CA ALA A 198 -12.08 9.31 5.06
C ALA A 198 -10.94 8.98 4.09
N PHE A 199 -10.34 7.80 4.24
CA PHE A 199 -9.44 7.20 3.27
C PHE A 199 -10.27 6.36 2.30
N ILE A 200 -10.45 6.89 1.10
CA ILE A 200 -11.25 6.24 0.06
C ILE A 200 -10.35 5.34 -0.77
N ILE A 201 -10.58 4.06 -0.67
CA ILE A 201 -9.83 3.04 -1.40
C ILE A 201 -10.52 2.82 -2.76
N HIS A 202 -9.79 3.06 -3.84
CA HIS A 202 -10.33 2.92 -5.19
C HIS A 202 -10.41 1.43 -5.58
N ASP A 203 -11.53 0.82 -5.24
CA ASP A 203 -11.86 -0.57 -5.57
C ASP A 203 -13.04 -0.60 -6.54
N PRO A 204 -12.86 -1.07 -7.78
CA PRO A 204 -13.96 -1.19 -8.74
C PRO A 204 -15.03 -2.19 -8.30
N GLN A 205 -14.69 -3.10 -7.38
CA GLN A 205 -15.58 -4.13 -6.84
C GLN A 205 -16.10 -3.80 -5.44
N LYS A 206 -16.18 -2.51 -5.10
CA LYS A 206 -16.56 -2.03 -3.74
C LYS A 206 -17.90 -2.56 -3.21
N PHE A 207 -18.82 -2.96 -4.08
CA PHE A 207 -20.13 -3.50 -3.73
C PHE A 207 -20.22 -5.03 -3.86
N ASP A 208 -19.15 -5.68 -4.33
CA ASP A 208 -19.12 -7.13 -4.44
C ASP A 208 -18.71 -7.73 -3.10
N ASP A 209 -19.65 -8.42 -2.45
CA ASP A 209 -19.43 -9.12 -1.19
C ASP A 209 -19.04 -10.59 -1.40
N ASP A 210 -18.91 -11.04 -2.66
CA ASP A 210 -18.52 -12.41 -2.97
C ASP A 210 -17.06 -12.64 -2.59
N ILE A 211 -16.86 -13.43 -1.53
CA ILE A 211 -15.55 -13.78 -0.97
C ILE A 211 -14.72 -14.69 -1.87
N TYR A 212 -15.32 -15.28 -2.90
CA TYR A 212 -14.63 -16.18 -3.83
C TYR A 212 -13.83 -15.44 -4.90
N TRP A 213 -14.09 -14.14 -5.10
CA TRP A 213 -13.40 -13.34 -6.10
C TRP A 213 -12.24 -12.54 -5.49
N SER A 214 -11.36 -12.10 -6.37
CA SER A 214 -10.27 -11.19 -6.00
C SER A 214 -10.82 -9.92 -5.35
N ASN A 215 -10.30 -9.56 -4.18
CA ASN A 215 -10.72 -8.38 -3.45
C ASN A 215 -9.52 -7.49 -3.12
N PRO A 216 -9.16 -6.54 -3.98
CA PRO A 216 -7.98 -5.70 -3.80
C PRO A 216 -8.14 -4.68 -2.67
N PHE A 217 -9.36 -4.37 -2.22
CA PHE A 217 -9.63 -3.39 -1.17
C PHE A 217 -8.72 -3.57 0.05
N PHE A 218 -8.63 -4.79 0.58
CA PHE A 218 -7.87 -5.06 1.79
C PHE A 218 -6.37 -4.84 1.61
N GLY A 219 -5.82 -5.26 0.47
CA GLY A 219 -4.42 -4.99 0.12
C GLY A 219 -4.13 -3.49 -0.02
N TYR A 220 -5.02 -2.76 -0.68
CA TYR A 220 -4.88 -1.31 -0.83
C TYR A 220 -5.06 -0.55 0.49
N CYS A 221 -5.88 -1.03 1.42
CA CYS A 221 -5.94 -0.46 2.77
C CYS A 221 -4.58 -0.52 3.47
N ILE A 222 -3.88 -1.67 3.39
CA ILE A 222 -2.55 -1.83 3.99
C ILE A 222 -1.56 -0.88 3.33
N LEU A 223 -1.52 -0.83 1.99
CA LEU A 223 -0.63 0.09 1.26
C LEU A 223 -0.94 1.56 1.58
N GLY A 224 -2.21 1.92 1.65
CA GLY A 224 -2.65 3.26 2.03
C GLY A 224 -2.22 3.64 3.43
N PHE A 225 -2.34 2.71 4.37
CA PHE A 225 -1.89 2.92 5.74
C PHE A 225 -0.35 3.03 5.84
N GLU A 226 0.41 2.21 5.11
CA GLU A 226 1.88 2.35 5.05
C GLU A 226 2.31 3.70 4.44
N ARG A 227 1.57 4.21 3.45
CA ARG A 227 1.78 5.57 2.92
C ARG A 227 1.52 6.63 3.99
N LEU A 228 0.45 6.49 4.79
CA LEU A 228 0.16 7.36 5.92
C LEU A 228 1.30 7.38 6.94
N LEU A 229 1.81 6.22 7.32
CA LEU A 229 2.95 6.11 8.25
C LEU A 229 4.20 6.77 7.67
N LYS A 230 4.49 6.59 6.40
CA LYS A 230 5.62 7.25 5.73
C LYS A 230 5.49 8.78 5.80
N MET A 231 4.29 9.32 5.57
CA MET A 231 4.02 10.76 5.69
C MET A 231 4.22 11.23 7.13
N TRP A 232 3.72 10.47 8.11
CA TRP A 232 3.87 10.77 9.53
C TRP A 232 5.34 10.79 9.97
N PHE A 233 6.13 9.79 9.59
CA PHE A 233 7.57 9.75 9.90
C PHE A 233 8.33 10.90 9.26
N ALA A 234 7.98 11.28 8.03
CA ALA A 234 8.60 12.42 7.37
C ALA A 234 8.31 13.76 8.08
N GLN A 235 7.12 13.90 8.69
CA GLN A 235 6.71 15.09 9.40
C GLN A 235 7.31 15.15 10.83
N THR A 236 7.41 14.01 11.51
CA THR A 236 7.85 13.96 12.91
C THR A 236 9.37 13.81 13.09
N GLY A 237 10.11 13.55 12.02
CA GLY A 237 11.55 13.30 12.08
C GLY A 237 11.93 12.00 12.79
N ILE A 238 10.96 11.15 13.11
CA ILE A 238 11.22 9.80 13.63
C ILE A 238 11.91 9.02 12.51
N PRO A 239 13.11 8.44 12.70
CA PRO A 239 13.75 7.64 11.67
C PRO A 239 12.86 6.45 11.33
N GLY A 240 12.14 6.54 10.23
CA GLY A 240 11.51 5.38 9.64
C GLY A 240 12.64 4.43 9.28
N GLY A 241 12.68 3.24 9.90
CA GLY A 241 13.77 2.29 9.85
C GLY A 241 14.33 2.10 8.44
N GLY A 242 15.41 2.79 8.19
CA GLY A 242 16.28 2.63 7.05
C GLY A 242 17.54 1.97 7.57
N ALA A 243 17.60 0.67 7.43
CA ALA A 243 18.81 -0.12 7.42
C ALA A 243 18.64 -1.21 6.35
#